data_3e698c8bd8623d50a66d76861a2de5bd
#
_entry.id   3e698c8bd8623d50a66d76861a2de5bd
#
_cell.length_a   1.000
_cell.length_b   1.000
_cell.length_c   1.000
_cell.angle_alpha   90.00
_cell.angle_beta   90.00
_cell.angle_gamma   90.00
#
_symmetry.space_group_name_H-M   'P 1'
#
loop_
_entity.id
_entity.type
_entity.pdbx_description
1 polymer ?
#
loop_
_entity_poly.entity_id
_entity_poly.type
_entity_poly.pdbx_seq_one_letter_code
_entity_poly.pdbx_strand_id
1 'polypeptide(L)'
;GSTLIREISVTPAGDRLVAIGNFGTVGGLARNQVAVINISGPTATVANWATTRFAGTCATFQYYTYDVDFSPDGSYFVVVTTGAYGAPPRLCDTASRWETFVTGTAVRPSWVDYTGGDSSYSVEVTGTAVYVGGHQRWWNNPFAGDAAGQGAVSREGIGALDPVNGVPLSWN
;
A
#
# COMPACT_ATOMS: atom_id res chain seq x y z
N GLY A 1 0.53 20.50 8.37
CA GLY A 1 1.58 19.50 8.56
C GLY A 1 2.67 19.69 7.51
N SER A 2 3.89 19.30 7.81
CA SER A 2 5.00 19.37 6.84
C SER A 2 4.81 18.28 5.77
N THR A 3 5.06 18.63 4.50
CA THR A 3 5.15 17.66 3.42
C THR A 3 6.35 16.74 3.66
N LEU A 4 6.14 15.44 3.58
CA LEU A 4 7.16 14.43 3.79
C LEU A 4 7.03 13.36 2.69
N ILE A 5 8.11 13.09 1.97
CA ILE A 5 8.28 11.84 1.23
C ILE A 5 8.87 10.84 2.21
N ARG A 6 8.23 9.70 2.35
CA ARG A 6 8.65 8.64 3.28
C ARG A 6 9.47 7.58 2.55
N GLU A 7 8.96 7.13 1.40
CA GLU A 7 9.61 6.10 0.60
C GLU A 7 9.39 6.36 -0.88
N ILE A 8 10.30 5.88 -1.69
CA ILE A 8 10.20 5.84 -3.15
C ILE A 8 10.62 4.47 -3.65
N SER A 9 9.96 3.98 -4.68
CA SER A 9 10.37 2.80 -5.43
C SER A 9 10.33 3.09 -6.92
N VAL A 10 11.18 2.41 -7.70
CA VAL A 10 11.30 2.59 -9.15
C VAL A 10 11.09 1.26 -9.84
N THR A 11 10.33 1.25 -10.93
CA THR A 11 10.18 0.04 -11.74
C THR A 11 11.53 -0.49 -12.24
N PRO A 12 11.71 -1.81 -12.38
CA PRO A 12 12.95 -2.37 -12.94
C PRO A 12 13.32 -1.82 -14.32
N ALA A 13 12.34 -1.39 -15.11
CA ALA A 13 12.54 -0.74 -16.41
C ALA A 13 13.01 0.73 -16.28
N GLY A 14 12.96 1.34 -15.10
CA GLY A 14 13.34 2.74 -14.88
C GLY A 14 12.38 3.74 -15.51
N ASP A 15 11.14 3.37 -15.79
CA ASP A 15 10.18 4.22 -16.49
C ASP A 15 9.10 4.81 -15.57
N ARG A 16 8.90 4.26 -14.38
CA ARG A 16 7.99 4.75 -13.35
C ARG A 16 8.68 4.84 -12.00
N LEU A 17 8.30 5.87 -11.26
CA LEU A 17 8.60 6.01 -9.84
C LEU A 17 7.29 6.13 -9.09
N VAL A 18 7.13 5.42 -8.00
CA VAL A 18 6.10 5.68 -7.00
C VAL A 18 6.73 6.39 -5.80
N ALA A 19 6.09 7.44 -5.35
CA ALA A 19 6.46 8.15 -4.11
C ALA A 19 5.30 8.07 -3.14
N ILE A 20 5.60 7.74 -1.89
CA ILE A 20 4.63 7.73 -0.81
C ILE A 20 5.05 8.66 0.33
N GLY A 21 4.09 9.08 1.14
CA GLY A 21 4.39 9.93 2.29
C GLY A 21 3.23 10.85 2.70
N ASN A 22 3.54 11.83 3.51
CA ASN A 22 2.55 12.80 4.00
C ASN A 22 2.46 14.01 3.08
N PHE A 23 1.72 13.89 2.00
CA PHE A 23 1.45 14.98 1.06
C PHE A 23 0.03 14.87 0.49
N GLY A 24 -0.51 15.98 0.03
CA GLY A 24 -1.84 16.05 -0.62
C GLY A 24 -1.77 16.35 -2.12
N THR A 25 -0.64 16.91 -2.59
CA THR A 25 -0.47 17.33 -3.98
C THR A 25 0.94 17.06 -4.49
N VAL A 26 1.06 16.76 -5.78
CA VAL A 26 2.33 16.66 -6.51
C VAL A 26 2.15 17.35 -7.86
N GLY A 27 3.04 18.28 -8.20
CA GLY A 27 2.95 19.05 -9.45
C GLY A 27 1.62 19.80 -9.61
N GLY A 28 1.02 20.26 -8.53
CA GLY A 28 -0.29 20.94 -8.52
C GLY A 28 -1.51 20.02 -8.66
N LEU A 29 -1.31 18.71 -8.81
CA LEU A 29 -2.37 17.72 -8.92
C LEU A 29 -2.65 17.06 -7.57
N ALA A 30 -3.91 16.77 -7.26
CA ALA A 30 -4.29 16.03 -6.05
C ALA A 30 -3.70 14.61 -6.08
N ARG A 31 -2.87 14.29 -5.08
CA ARG A 31 -2.17 13.01 -4.91
C ARG A 31 -2.03 12.74 -3.42
N ASN A 32 -3.09 12.20 -2.82
CA ASN A 32 -3.10 11.96 -1.37
C ASN A 32 -2.18 10.79 -1.04
N GLN A 33 -1.04 11.08 -0.43
CA GLN A 33 -0.05 10.16 0.11
C GLN A 33 0.63 9.21 -0.90
N VAL A 34 0.14 9.08 -2.12
CA VAL A 34 0.72 8.22 -3.17
C VAL A 34 0.71 8.96 -4.51
N ALA A 35 1.85 8.99 -5.19
CA ALA A 35 1.97 9.54 -6.53
C ALA A 35 2.79 8.62 -7.43
N VAL A 36 2.31 8.38 -8.64
CA VAL A 36 3.06 7.71 -9.71
C VAL A 36 3.61 8.77 -10.65
N ILE A 37 4.88 8.66 -10.99
CA ILE A 37 5.63 9.64 -11.77
C ILE A 37 6.26 8.92 -12.97
N ASN A 38 6.08 9.47 -14.16
CA ASN A 38 6.78 9.02 -15.36
C ASN A 38 8.20 9.59 -15.33
N ILE A 39 9.20 8.73 -15.47
CA ILE A 39 10.62 9.09 -15.39
C ILE A 39 11.43 8.64 -16.61
N SER A 40 10.80 8.06 -17.62
CA SER A 40 11.45 7.59 -18.85
C SER A 40 11.94 8.72 -19.79
N GLY A 41 11.42 9.94 -19.61
CA GLY A 41 11.76 11.09 -20.44
C GLY A 41 12.81 12.01 -19.80
N PRO A 42 13.25 13.04 -20.53
CA PRO A 42 14.23 14.02 -20.02
C PRO A 42 13.67 14.88 -18.86
N THR A 43 12.37 14.87 -18.68
CA THR A 43 11.68 15.60 -17.60
C THR A 43 10.67 14.66 -16.95
N ALA A 44 10.72 14.56 -15.62
CA ALA A 44 9.74 13.80 -14.87
C ALA A 44 8.34 14.45 -14.93
N THR A 45 7.32 13.65 -15.11
CA THR A 45 5.92 14.13 -15.16
C THR A 45 5.03 13.29 -14.25
N VAL A 46 4.07 13.93 -13.59
CA VAL A 46 3.08 13.22 -12.77
C VAL A 46 2.18 12.40 -13.70
N ALA A 47 2.11 11.09 -13.47
CA ALA A 47 1.29 10.19 -14.27
C ALA A 47 -0.21 10.48 -14.10
N ASN A 48 -1.00 10.15 -15.12
CA ASN A 48 -2.46 10.12 -15.01
C ASN A 48 -2.91 8.87 -14.21
N TRP A 49 -2.45 8.81 -12.97
CA TRP A 49 -2.78 7.79 -11.99
C TRP A 49 -3.09 8.47 -10.66
N ALA A 50 -4.30 8.35 -10.17
CA ALA A 50 -4.68 8.92 -8.88
C ALA A 50 -5.73 8.07 -8.17
N THR A 51 -5.72 8.14 -6.86
CA THR A 51 -6.73 7.51 -6.01
C THR A 51 -7.08 8.41 -4.83
N THR A 52 -8.30 8.34 -4.36
CA THR A 52 -8.75 8.99 -3.14
C THR A 52 -8.68 8.08 -1.93
N ARG A 53 -8.23 6.83 -2.11
CA ARG A 53 -8.29 5.80 -1.06
C ARG A 53 -7.38 6.10 0.13
N PHE A 54 -6.33 6.88 -0.07
CA PHE A 54 -5.41 7.32 0.98
C PHE A 54 -5.76 8.70 1.58
N ALA A 55 -6.91 9.27 1.24
CA ALA A 55 -7.35 10.58 1.75
C ALA A 55 -8.12 10.51 3.08
N GLY A 56 -8.40 9.33 3.59
CA GLY A 56 -9.25 9.11 4.76
C GLY A 56 -8.50 9.19 6.10
N THR A 57 -9.26 8.89 7.15
CA THR A 57 -8.75 8.71 8.52
C THR A 57 -9.13 7.32 9.03
N CYS A 58 -8.32 6.79 9.95
CA CYS A 58 -8.60 5.56 10.68
C CYS A 58 -9.07 5.92 12.09
N ALA A 59 -10.27 5.49 12.46
CA ALA A 59 -10.93 5.96 13.69
C ALA A 59 -10.81 7.49 13.83
N THR A 60 -10.01 7.99 14.78
CA THR A 60 -9.73 9.41 14.99
C THR A 60 -8.34 9.84 14.52
N PHE A 61 -7.56 8.92 13.95
CA PHE A 61 -6.19 9.16 13.52
C PHE A 61 -6.08 9.30 12.01
N GLN A 62 -5.16 10.14 11.56
CA GLN A 62 -4.67 10.06 10.19
C GLN A 62 -3.81 8.80 10.08
N TYR A 63 -4.07 7.97 9.08
CA TYR A 63 -3.17 6.88 8.74
C TYR A 63 -2.11 7.34 7.73
N TYR A 64 -1.04 6.59 7.63
CA TYR A 64 0.06 6.91 6.75
C TYR A 64 0.42 5.72 5.87
N THR A 65 0.70 6.00 4.60
CA THR A 65 1.49 5.10 3.77
C THR A 65 2.88 4.99 4.37
N TYR A 66 3.38 3.78 4.53
CA TYR A 66 4.63 3.58 5.27
C TYR A 66 5.77 3.04 4.42
N ASP A 67 5.48 2.07 3.56
CA ASP A 67 6.45 1.49 2.65
C ASP A 67 5.77 1.09 1.33
N VAL A 68 6.57 0.95 0.26
CA VAL A 68 6.12 0.62 -1.09
C VAL A 68 7.20 -0.11 -1.86
N ASP A 69 6.80 -1.17 -2.57
CA ASP A 69 7.70 -1.88 -3.46
C ASP A 69 7.00 -2.31 -4.75
N PHE A 70 7.76 -2.35 -5.86
CA PHE A 70 7.29 -2.83 -7.16
C PHE A 70 7.48 -4.33 -7.31
N SER A 71 6.60 -4.94 -8.10
CA SER A 71 6.82 -6.30 -8.61
C SER A 71 8.07 -6.37 -9.50
N PRO A 72 8.72 -7.55 -9.59
CA PRO A 72 9.93 -7.71 -10.42
C PRO A 72 9.75 -7.37 -11.90
N ASP A 73 8.52 -7.41 -12.42
CA ASP A 73 8.18 -7.00 -13.79
C ASP A 73 7.69 -5.54 -13.88
N GLY A 74 7.53 -4.85 -12.74
CA GLY A 74 7.06 -3.48 -12.66
C GLY A 74 5.56 -3.31 -12.97
N SER A 75 4.81 -4.37 -13.17
CA SER A 75 3.40 -4.30 -13.58
C SER A 75 2.48 -3.79 -12.46
N TYR A 76 2.86 -3.98 -11.21
CA TYR A 76 2.15 -3.49 -10.03
C TYR A 76 3.12 -3.08 -8.92
N PHE A 77 2.58 -2.41 -7.93
CA PHE A 77 3.26 -2.14 -6.66
C PHE A 77 2.35 -2.43 -5.47
N VAL A 78 2.93 -2.68 -4.32
CA VAL A 78 2.22 -2.87 -3.07
C VAL A 78 2.56 -1.74 -2.10
N VAL A 79 1.53 -1.19 -1.46
CA VAL A 79 1.67 -0.16 -0.42
C VAL A 79 1.20 -0.75 0.90
N VAL A 80 1.99 -0.57 1.95
CA VAL A 80 1.59 -0.88 3.32
C VAL A 80 1.28 0.39 4.10
N THR A 81 0.35 0.28 5.06
CA THR A 81 -0.15 1.41 5.82
C THR A 81 -0.12 1.16 7.31
N THR A 82 -0.06 2.26 8.05
CA THR A 82 -0.28 2.31 9.48
C THR A 82 -1.65 2.92 9.78
N GLY A 83 -2.04 2.93 11.03
CA GLY A 83 -3.25 3.61 11.48
C GLY A 83 -3.75 3.01 12.79
N ALA A 84 -5.03 3.13 13.02
CA ALA A 84 -5.78 2.33 13.97
C ALA A 84 -6.85 1.60 13.18
N TYR A 85 -7.47 0.61 13.76
CA TYR A 85 -8.53 -0.15 13.11
C TYR A 85 -9.52 0.75 12.34
N GLY A 86 -9.73 0.40 11.11
CA GLY A 86 -10.73 1.01 10.25
C GLY A 86 -11.30 -0.02 9.29
N ALA A 87 -12.60 -0.32 9.43
CA ALA A 87 -13.27 -1.30 8.58
C ALA A 87 -13.16 -0.93 7.08
N PRO A 88 -13.14 -1.92 6.19
CA PRO A 88 -13.23 -1.67 4.76
C PRO A 88 -14.34 -0.67 4.39
N PRO A 89 -14.13 0.19 3.41
CA PRO A 89 -13.05 0.21 2.42
C PRO A 89 -11.84 1.07 2.82
N ARG A 90 -11.67 1.48 4.06
CA ARG A 90 -10.52 2.27 4.52
C ARG A 90 -9.25 1.42 4.42
N LEU A 91 -8.12 2.06 4.11
CA LEU A 91 -6.82 1.39 4.01
C LEU A 91 -6.02 1.56 5.32
N CYS A 92 -6.64 1.17 6.43
CA CYS A 92 -6.07 1.28 7.76
C CYS A 92 -5.41 -0.04 8.12
N ASP A 93 -4.12 0.00 8.43
CA ASP A 93 -3.33 -1.18 8.80
C ASP A 93 -3.48 -2.30 7.75
N THR A 94 -3.05 -1.99 6.53
CA THR A 94 -3.26 -2.85 5.35
C THR A 94 -2.00 -3.04 4.53
N ALA A 95 -2.01 -4.11 3.71
CA ALA A 95 -1.26 -4.19 2.46
C ALA A 95 -2.25 -4.09 1.29
N SER A 96 -1.88 -3.37 0.24
CA SER A 96 -2.74 -3.16 -0.93
C SER A 96 -1.96 -3.15 -2.23
N ARG A 97 -2.43 -3.91 -3.23
CA ARG A 97 -1.81 -3.98 -4.56
C ARG A 97 -2.47 -3.00 -5.53
N TRP A 98 -1.64 -2.35 -6.33
CA TRP A 98 -2.01 -1.32 -7.28
C TRP A 98 -1.35 -1.55 -8.64
N GLU A 99 -2.13 -1.57 -9.71
CA GLU A 99 -1.59 -1.74 -11.05
C GLU A 99 -0.89 -0.47 -11.53
N THR A 100 0.33 -0.59 -12.00
CA THR A 100 1.23 0.53 -12.34
C THR A 100 0.73 1.35 -13.52
N PHE A 101 0.24 0.67 -14.57
CA PHE A 101 -0.02 1.27 -15.86
C PHE A 101 -1.49 1.58 -16.14
N VAL A 102 -2.38 1.35 -15.18
CA VAL A 102 -3.76 1.84 -15.28
C VAL A 102 -3.79 3.37 -15.22
N THR A 103 -4.81 3.97 -15.80
CA THR A 103 -4.95 5.43 -15.82
C THR A 103 -6.30 5.86 -15.25
N GLY A 104 -6.31 7.05 -14.65
CA GLY A 104 -7.53 7.66 -14.13
C GLY A 104 -7.35 8.34 -12.78
N THR A 105 -8.41 8.97 -12.31
CA THR A 105 -8.43 9.75 -11.05
C THR A 105 -9.09 9.01 -9.88
N ALA A 106 -9.57 7.80 -10.11
CA ALA A 106 -10.25 6.97 -9.11
C ALA A 106 -9.77 5.51 -9.17
N VAL A 107 -8.45 5.33 -9.34
CA VAL A 107 -7.82 4.01 -9.38
C VAL A 107 -8.11 3.25 -8.09
N ARG A 108 -8.41 1.97 -8.22
CA ARG A 108 -8.70 1.07 -7.10
C ARG A 108 -7.63 0.01 -6.96
N PRO A 109 -7.37 -0.49 -5.75
CA PRO A 109 -6.47 -1.61 -5.57
C PRO A 109 -7.07 -2.89 -6.16
N SER A 110 -6.21 -3.76 -6.67
CA SER A 110 -6.61 -5.09 -7.16
C SER A 110 -6.99 -6.00 -5.99
N TRP A 111 -6.29 -5.86 -4.88
CA TRP A 111 -6.65 -6.47 -3.61
C TRP A 111 -6.20 -5.61 -2.43
N VAL A 112 -6.80 -5.85 -1.27
CA VAL A 112 -6.41 -5.29 0.02
C VAL A 112 -6.50 -6.40 1.06
N ASP A 113 -5.43 -6.61 1.82
CA ASP A 113 -5.47 -7.44 3.02
C ASP A 113 -5.31 -6.58 4.28
N TYR A 114 -5.93 -6.98 5.35
CA TYR A 114 -6.09 -6.24 6.59
C TYR A 114 -5.49 -7.01 7.77
N THR A 115 -4.79 -6.30 8.64
CA THR A 115 -4.30 -6.88 9.90
C THR A 115 -5.32 -6.78 11.03
N GLY A 116 -6.30 -5.89 10.88
CA GLY A 116 -7.25 -5.52 11.93
C GLY A 116 -6.91 -4.16 12.55
N GLY A 117 -5.91 -4.06 13.40
CA GLY A 117 -5.52 -2.81 14.04
C GLY A 117 -4.03 -2.70 14.29
N ASP A 118 -3.24 -3.55 13.62
CA ASP A 118 -1.80 -3.63 13.80
C ASP A 118 -1.09 -3.10 12.56
N SER A 119 -0.20 -2.13 12.72
CA SER A 119 0.46 -1.45 11.61
C SER A 119 1.50 -2.30 10.90
N SER A 120 1.60 -2.12 9.59
CA SER A 120 2.62 -2.68 8.70
C SER A 120 3.64 -1.62 8.34
N TYR A 121 4.94 -1.97 8.37
CA TYR A 121 6.05 -1.03 8.27
C TYR A 121 6.99 -1.27 7.09
N SER A 122 7.00 -2.48 6.54
CA SER A 122 7.86 -2.84 5.42
C SER A 122 7.18 -3.76 4.45
N VAL A 123 7.54 -3.67 3.19
CA VAL A 123 7.08 -4.58 2.13
C VAL A 123 8.20 -4.89 1.16
N GLU A 124 8.29 -6.15 0.74
CA GLU A 124 9.17 -6.63 -0.32
C GLU A 124 8.37 -7.51 -1.27
N VAL A 125 8.36 -7.18 -2.55
CA VAL A 125 7.58 -7.87 -3.56
C VAL A 125 8.49 -8.76 -4.40
N THR A 126 8.22 -10.05 -4.38
CA THR A 126 8.90 -11.03 -5.25
C THR A 126 7.95 -11.57 -6.32
N GLY A 127 8.47 -12.41 -7.23
CA GLY A 127 7.61 -13.05 -8.24
C GLY A 127 6.59 -14.04 -7.66
N THR A 128 6.77 -14.50 -6.43
CA THR A 128 5.97 -15.57 -5.82
C THR A 128 5.28 -15.19 -4.52
N ALA A 129 5.69 -14.11 -3.88
CA ALA A 129 5.13 -13.64 -2.60
C ALA A 129 5.29 -12.13 -2.42
N VAL A 130 4.44 -11.54 -1.61
CA VAL A 130 4.57 -10.21 -1.04
C VAL A 130 4.86 -10.40 0.45
N TYR A 131 6.09 -10.11 0.86
CA TYR A 131 6.49 -10.17 2.26
C TYR A 131 6.17 -8.85 2.94
N VAL A 132 5.52 -8.90 4.09
CA VAL A 132 5.15 -7.72 4.85
C VAL A 132 5.61 -7.87 6.29
N GLY A 133 6.38 -6.90 6.76
CA GLY A 133 6.85 -6.80 8.13
C GLY A 133 6.16 -5.66 8.89
N GLY A 134 5.94 -5.87 10.20
CA GLY A 134 5.30 -4.87 11.05
C GLY A 134 5.13 -5.37 12.48
N HIS A 135 4.13 -4.90 13.19
CA HIS A 135 3.76 -5.47 14.48
C HIS A 135 2.41 -6.21 14.44
N GLN A 136 1.98 -6.56 13.24
CA GLN A 136 0.73 -7.32 13.04
C GLN A 136 0.80 -8.70 13.71
N ARG A 137 -0.35 -9.11 14.23
CA ARG A 137 -0.60 -10.45 14.76
C ARG A 137 -1.34 -11.33 13.77
N TRP A 138 -2.15 -10.70 12.90
CA TRP A 138 -3.01 -11.40 11.94
C TRP A 138 -2.96 -10.74 10.57
N TRP A 139 -3.26 -11.54 9.55
CA TRP A 139 -3.70 -11.13 8.22
C TRP A 139 -5.10 -11.66 7.95
N ASN A 140 -5.75 -11.20 6.88
CA ASN A 140 -7.14 -11.52 6.53
C ASN A 140 -8.11 -11.22 7.69
N ASN A 141 -7.93 -10.07 8.34
CA ASN A 141 -8.66 -9.66 9.53
C ASN A 141 -9.41 -8.32 9.37
N PRO A 142 -10.32 -8.19 8.38
CA PRO A 142 -10.90 -6.90 8.01
C PRO A 142 -11.93 -6.34 9.00
N PHE A 143 -12.54 -7.16 9.87
CA PHE A 143 -13.73 -6.77 10.63
C PHE A 143 -13.62 -6.90 12.15
N ALA A 144 -12.48 -7.29 12.68
CA ALA A 144 -12.38 -7.65 14.08
C ALA A 144 -11.51 -6.70 14.95
N GLY A 145 -10.98 -5.62 14.37
CA GLY A 145 -10.17 -4.68 15.13
C GLY A 145 -9.00 -5.36 15.85
N ASP A 146 -8.87 -5.11 17.15
CA ASP A 146 -7.79 -5.62 18.02
C ASP A 146 -8.03 -7.07 18.51
N ALA A 147 -8.69 -7.88 17.73
CA ALA A 147 -8.94 -9.30 18.00
C ALA A 147 -8.91 -10.11 16.70
N ALA A 148 -8.67 -11.41 16.80
CA ALA A 148 -8.79 -12.30 15.65
C ALA A 148 -10.26 -12.45 15.25
N GLY A 149 -10.59 -12.05 14.03
CA GLY A 149 -11.89 -12.23 13.43
C GLY A 149 -12.04 -13.56 12.70
N GLN A 150 -13.20 -13.78 12.11
CA GLN A 150 -13.44 -14.95 11.28
C GLN A 150 -12.51 -14.94 10.05
N GLY A 151 -11.74 -15.99 9.86
CA GLY A 151 -10.78 -16.11 8.75
C GLY A 151 -9.42 -15.46 8.99
N ALA A 152 -9.21 -14.82 10.16
CA ALA A 152 -7.91 -14.28 10.51
C ALA A 152 -6.84 -15.38 10.55
N VAL A 153 -5.68 -15.09 9.94
CA VAL A 153 -4.53 -15.98 9.88
C VAL A 153 -3.41 -15.39 10.73
N SER A 154 -2.96 -16.11 11.75
CA SER A 154 -1.85 -15.66 12.60
C SER A 154 -0.55 -15.61 11.81
N ARG A 155 0.12 -14.43 11.83
CA ARG A 155 1.42 -14.16 11.19
C ARG A 155 2.07 -13.01 11.96
N GLU A 156 2.65 -13.32 13.12
CA GLU A 156 3.21 -12.30 14.01
C GLU A 156 4.49 -11.71 13.45
N GLY A 157 4.53 -10.39 13.31
CA GLY A 157 5.70 -9.61 12.94
C GLY A 157 6.07 -9.67 11.46
N ILE A 158 5.90 -10.80 10.79
CA ILE A 158 6.15 -10.96 9.36
C ILE A 158 5.17 -11.97 8.75
N GLY A 159 4.73 -11.72 7.53
CA GLY A 159 3.87 -12.63 6.77
C GLY A 159 4.15 -12.56 5.29
N ALA A 160 3.75 -13.59 4.56
CA ALA A 160 3.78 -13.62 3.11
C ALA A 160 2.35 -13.69 2.56
N LEU A 161 2.04 -12.83 1.59
CA LEU A 161 0.75 -12.77 0.91
C LEU A 161 0.91 -13.23 -0.54
N ASP A 162 -0.12 -13.86 -1.07
CA ASP A 162 -0.21 -14.24 -2.48
C ASP A 162 -0.26 -12.96 -3.35
N PRO A 163 0.66 -12.80 -4.31
CA PRO A 163 0.69 -11.59 -5.13
C PRO A 163 -0.57 -11.37 -5.97
N VAL A 164 -1.32 -12.42 -6.30
CA VAL A 164 -2.48 -12.36 -7.19
C VAL A 164 -3.75 -11.90 -6.45
N ASN A 165 -3.96 -12.39 -5.23
CA ASN A 165 -5.22 -12.18 -4.51
C ASN A 165 -5.07 -11.61 -3.09
N GLY A 166 -3.83 -11.45 -2.59
CA GLY A 166 -3.52 -10.90 -1.27
C GLY A 166 -3.75 -11.86 -0.10
N VAL A 167 -4.16 -13.10 -0.34
CA VAL A 167 -4.43 -14.06 0.74
C VAL A 167 -3.13 -14.51 1.40
N PRO A 168 -3.08 -14.64 2.75
CA PRO A 168 -1.89 -15.12 3.43
C PRO A 168 -1.46 -16.52 2.96
N LEU A 169 -0.19 -16.62 2.58
CA LEU A 169 0.43 -17.91 2.22
C LEU A 169 0.71 -18.75 3.47
N SER A 170 0.99 -20.05 3.27
CA SER A 170 1.33 -20.95 4.36
C SER A 170 2.70 -20.70 4.98
N TRP A 171 3.53 -19.87 4.34
CA TRP A 171 4.83 -19.47 4.87
C TRP A 171 4.68 -18.71 6.20
N ASN A 172 5.48 -19.10 7.19
CA ASN A 172 5.47 -18.51 8.53
C ASN A 172 6.89 -18.57 9.12
#